data_56cb287075cc5d5c7bc6586cea75e1c0
#
_entry.id   56cb287075cc5d5c7bc6586cea75e1c0
#
_cell.length_a   1.000
_cell.length_b   1.000
_cell.length_c   1.000
_cell.angle_alpha   90.00
_cell.angle_beta   90.00
_cell.angle_gamma   90.00
#
_symmetry.space_group_name_H-M   'P 1'
#
loop_
_entity.id
_entity.type
_entity.pdbx_description
1 polymer ?
#
loop_
_entity_poly.entity_id
_entity_poly.type
_entity_poly.pdbx_seq_one_letter_code
_entity_poly.pdbx_strand_id
1 'polypeptide(L)'
;MRVIARNVLVSFWGKHPEAKVSLERWHAIVRAAQWTSTDEVQKAAPKAKVLNRERVRFEVAAGNYRLVAAFDFRRQIAFVKFIGTHAEHDRIDALNVSQF
;
A
#
# COMPACT_ATOMS: atom_id res chain seq x y z
N MET A 1 -13.07 -0.19 0.72
CA MET A 1 -12.51 1.17 0.60
C MET A 1 -12.26 1.52 -0.86
N ARG A 2 -12.31 2.78 -1.19
CA ARG A 2 -11.88 3.29 -2.50
C ARG A 2 -10.36 3.40 -2.54
N VAL A 3 -9.73 2.95 -3.63
CA VAL A 3 -8.27 3.05 -3.80
C VAL A 3 -7.94 4.17 -4.79
N ILE A 4 -7.07 5.07 -4.40
CA ILE A 4 -6.54 6.12 -5.26
C ILE A 4 -5.02 5.94 -5.33
N ALA A 5 -4.49 5.46 -6.46
CA ALA A 5 -5.30 5.06 -7.60
C ALA A 5 -4.79 3.74 -8.16
N ARG A 6 -5.70 2.94 -8.67
CA ARG A 6 -5.37 1.63 -9.24
C ARG A 6 -4.38 1.73 -10.41
N ASN A 7 -4.49 2.77 -11.24
CA ASN A 7 -3.60 2.94 -12.39
C ASN A 7 -2.12 3.06 -11.99
N VAL A 8 -1.83 3.52 -10.78
CA VAL A 8 -0.46 3.55 -10.24
C VAL A 8 0.09 2.13 -10.08
N LEU A 9 -0.75 1.21 -9.60
CA LEU A 9 -0.37 -0.19 -9.43
C LEU A 9 -0.16 -0.85 -10.79
N VAL A 10 -1.05 -0.60 -11.73
CA VAL A 10 -0.98 -1.14 -13.10
C VAL A 10 0.31 -0.66 -13.78
N SER A 11 0.63 0.61 -13.67
CA SER A 11 1.85 1.18 -14.22
C SER A 11 3.10 0.52 -13.61
N PHE A 12 3.07 0.26 -12.32
CA PHE A 12 4.20 -0.38 -11.64
C PHE A 12 4.40 -1.82 -12.11
N TRP A 13 3.33 -2.62 -12.13
CA TRP A 13 3.50 -4.02 -12.54
C TRP A 13 3.77 -4.17 -14.05
N GLY A 14 3.49 -3.15 -14.85
CA GLY A 14 3.92 -3.13 -16.25
C GLY A 14 5.43 -3.15 -16.38
N LYS A 15 6.14 -2.51 -15.44
CA LYS A 15 7.61 -2.50 -15.36
C LYS A 15 8.18 -3.62 -14.48
N HIS A 16 7.37 -4.13 -13.56
CA HIS A 16 7.75 -5.18 -12.61
C HIS A 16 6.68 -6.28 -12.62
N PRO A 17 6.63 -7.12 -13.68
CA PRO A 17 5.55 -8.10 -13.85
C PRO A 17 5.39 -9.08 -12.68
N GLU A 18 6.46 -9.38 -11.98
CA GLU A 18 6.45 -10.28 -10.82
C GLU A 18 5.65 -9.70 -9.64
N ALA A 19 5.38 -8.41 -9.62
CA ALA A 19 4.58 -7.77 -8.57
C ALA A 19 3.07 -7.82 -8.85
N LYS A 20 2.65 -8.20 -10.07
CA LYS A 20 1.26 -8.09 -10.51
C LYS A 20 0.29 -8.86 -9.60
N VAL A 21 0.54 -10.14 -9.37
CA VAL A 21 -0.37 -10.97 -8.58
C VAL A 21 -0.52 -10.42 -7.16
N SER A 22 0.58 -10.03 -6.56
CA SER A 22 0.60 -9.48 -5.20
C SER A 22 -0.16 -8.14 -5.12
N LEU A 23 0.01 -7.27 -6.10
CA LEU A 23 -0.68 -5.97 -6.15
C LEU A 23 -2.16 -6.11 -6.46
N GLU A 24 -2.54 -7.02 -7.34
CA GLU A 24 -3.96 -7.31 -7.61
C GLU A 24 -4.64 -7.83 -6.35
N ARG A 25 -3.98 -8.71 -5.59
CA ARG A 25 -4.50 -9.22 -4.32
C ARG A 25 -4.64 -8.09 -3.31
N TRP A 26 -3.63 -7.26 -3.15
CA TRP A 26 -3.68 -6.10 -2.26
C TRP A 26 -4.85 -5.20 -2.59
N HIS A 27 -5.02 -4.87 -3.87
CA HIS A 27 -6.11 -4.02 -4.35
C HIS A 27 -7.49 -4.64 -4.02
N ALA A 28 -7.66 -5.94 -4.28
CA ALA A 28 -8.92 -6.63 -4.01
C ALA A 28 -9.26 -6.65 -2.52
N ILE A 29 -8.26 -6.90 -1.67
CA ILE A 29 -8.44 -6.92 -0.21
C ILE A 29 -8.85 -5.54 0.30
N VAL A 30 -8.15 -4.49 -0.13
CA VAL A 30 -8.44 -3.12 0.31
C VAL A 30 -9.80 -2.65 -0.19
N ARG A 31 -10.14 -2.96 -1.44
CA ARG A 31 -11.45 -2.61 -2.02
C ARG A 31 -12.60 -3.23 -1.23
N ALA A 32 -12.44 -4.45 -0.78
CA ALA A 32 -13.49 -5.16 -0.02
C ALA A 32 -13.51 -4.77 1.46
N ALA A 33 -12.48 -4.13 1.97
CA ALA A 33 -12.34 -3.80 3.38
C ALA A 33 -13.21 -2.61 3.80
N GLN A 34 -13.58 -2.60 5.09
CA GLN A 34 -14.29 -1.50 5.74
C GLN A 34 -13.57 -1.15 7.03
N TRP A 35 -12.27 -0.98 6.94
CA TRP A 35 -11.42 -0.68 8.09
C TRP A 35 -11.70 0.71 8.66
N THR A 36 -11.59 0.81 9.99
CA THR A 36 -11.77 2.07 10.72
C THR A 36 -10.51 2.54 11.43
N SER A 37 -9.45 1.73 11.42
CA SER A 37 -8.18 2.07 12.06
C SER A 37 -7.03 1.28 11.44
N THR A 38 -5.80 1.76 11.69
CA THR A 38 -4.59 1.03 11.27
C THR A 38 -4.46 -0.31 11.99
N ASP A 39 -5.04 -0.45 13.17
CA ASP A 39 -5.07 -1.70 13.92
C ASP A 39 -5.79 -2.80 13.14
N GLU A 40 -6.94 -2.45 12.56
CA GLU A 40 -7.69 -3.39 11.72
C GLU A 40 -6.90 -3.75 10.44
N VAL A 41 -6.21 -2.78 9.85
CA VAL A 41 -5.35 -3.03 8.69
C VAL A 41 -4.24 -4.02 9.06
N GLN A 42 -3.58 -3.81 10.20
CA GLN A 42 -2.50 -4.68 10.67
C GLN A 42 -2.99 -6.11 10.90
N LYS A 43 -4.19 -6.28 11.44
CA LYS A 43 -4.77 -7.62 11.67
C LYS A 43 -5.04 -8.35 10.35
N ALA A 44 -5.48 -7.62 9.33
CA ALA A 44 -5.75 -8.19 8.02
C ALA A 44 -4.46 -8.46 7.22
N ALA A 45 -3.40 -7.71 7.50
CA ALA A 45 -2.11 -7.83 6.84
C ALA A 45 -0.98 -7.92 7.89
N PRO A 46 -0.75 -9.10 8.50
CA PRO A 46 0.18 -9.23 9.63
C PRO A 46 1.63 -8.83 9.33
N LYS A 47 2.05 -8.91 8.07
CA LYS A 47 3.41 -8.51 7.65
C LYS A 47 3.52 -7.01 7.36
N ALA A 48 2.41 -6.30 7.38
CA ALA A 48 2.43 -4.85 7.20
C ALA A 48 2.96 -4.18 8.47
N LYS A 49 3.53 -2.98 8.29
CA LYS A 49 4.01 -2.17 9.39
C LYS A 49 3.22 -0.86 9.45
N VAL A 50 2.61 -0.61 10.59
CA VAL A 50 1.95 0.67 10.86
C VAL A 50 3.02 1.72 11.09
N LEU A 51 2.97 2.81 10.32
CA LEU A 51 3.94 3.90 10.39
C LEU A 51 3.44 5.04 11.27
N ASN A 52 2.14 5.37 11.19
CA ASN A 52 1.48 6.35 12.03
C ASN A 52 -0.02 6.07 12.02
N ARG A 53 -0.85 7.03 12.45
CA ARG A 53 -2.30 6.85 12.56
C ARG A 53 -3.01 6.57 11.23
N GLU A 54 -2.38 6.91 10.11
CA GLU A 54 -3.01 6.80 8.79
C GLU A 54 -2.15 6.07 7.77
N ARG A 55 -0.85 5.92 8.01
CA ARG A 55 0.06 5.30 7.04
C ARG A 55 0.48 3.90 7.44
N VAL A 56 0.45 3.01 6.48
CA VAL A 56 0.87 1.61 6.63
C VAL A 56 1.76 1.25 5.45
N ARG A 57 2.87 0.56 5.76
CA ARG A 57 3.77 -0.01 4.77
C ARG A 57 3.42 -1.48 4.55
N PHE A 58 3.24 -1.87 3.31
CA PHE A 58 2.96 -3.25 2.92
C PHE A 58 4.14 -3.85 2.19
N GLU A 59 4.37 -5.14 2.41
CA GLU A 59 5.30 -5.92 1.61
C GLU A 59 4.58 -6.45 0.36
N VAL A 60 5.26 -6.37 -0.78
CA VAL A 60 4.75 -6.80 -2.08
C VAL A 60 5.75 -7.79 -2.68
N ALA A 61 5.25 -8.84 -3.32
CA ALA A 61 6.08 -9.87 -3.96
C ALA A 61 7.15 -10.42 -3.00
N ALA A 62 6.70 -10.98 -1.87
CA ALA A 62 7.55 -11.59 -0.84
C ALA A 62 8.60 -10.61 -0.27
N GLY A 63 8.29 -9.31 -0.25
CA GLY A 63 9.16 -8.29 0.31
C GLY A 63 10.16 -7.68 -0.66
N ASN A 64 10.12 -8.06 -1.93
CA ASN A 64 10.98 -7.46 -2.95
C ASN A 64 10.62 -6.01 -3.21
N TYR A 65 9.37 -5.64 -3.00
CA TYR A 65 8.85 -4.29 -3.17
C TYR A 65 8.12 -3.84 -1.92
N ARG A 66 7.98 -2.53 -1.79
CA ARG A 66 7.26 -1.89 -0.69
C ARG A 66 6.20 -0.96 -1.24
N LEU A 67 5.02 -0.96 -0.59
CA LEU A 67 3.94 -0.04 -0.88
C LEU A 67 3.58 0.70 0.40
N VAL A 68 3.50 2.03 0.33
CA VAL A 68 3.00 2.84 1.44
C VAL A 68 1.65 3.39 1.04
N ALA A 69 0.65 3.16 1.88
CA ALA A 69 -0.69 3.71 1.71
C ALA A 69 -1.04 4.60 2.89
N ALA A 70 -1.69 5.72 2.59
CA ALA A 70 -2.30 6.58 3.60
C ALA A 70 -3.81 6.36 3.56
N PHE A 71 -4.38 6.07 4.73
CA PHE A 71 -5.80 5.77 4.85
C PHE A 71 -6.57 6.96 5.40
N ASP A 72 -7.64 7.34 4.72
CA ASP A 72 -8.67 8.21 5.27
C ASP A 72 -9.82 7.30 5.70
N PHE A 73 -9.81 6.90 6.96
CA PHE A 73 -10.79 5.94 7.48
C PHE A 73 -12.21 6.51 7.52
N ARG A 74 -12.34 7.81 7.72
CA ARG A 74 -13.64 8.47 7.73
C ARG A 74 -14.30 8.41 6.36
N ARG A 75 -13.53 8.68 5.30
CA ARG A 75 -14.03 8.68 3.91
C ARG A 75 -13.92 7.32 3.26
N GLN A 76 -13.29 6.36 3.90
CA GLN A 76 -13.05 5.02 3.36
C GLN A 76 -12.22 5.07 2.07
N ILE A 77 -11.13 5.81 2.10
CA ILE A 77 -10.20 5.97 0.97
C ILE A 77 -8.81 5.50 1.38
N ALA A 78 -8.17 4.72 0.51
CA ALA A 78 -6.76 4.34 0.62
C ALA A 78 -5.99 5.04 -0.51
N PHE A 79 -5.08 5.94 -0.14
CA PHE A 79 -4.21 6.63 -1.08
C PHE A 79 -2.89 5.89 -1.20
N VAL A 80 -2.54 5.47 -2.41
CA VAL A 80 -1.20 4.92 -2.66
C VAL A 80 -0.21 6.08 -2.68
N LYS A 81 0.71 6.10 -1.74
CA LYS A 81 1.69 7.18 -1.58
C LYS A 81 3.07 6.82 -2.12
N PHE A 82 3.40 5.56 -2.13
CA PHE A 82 4.68 5.10 -2.64
C PHE A 82 4.56 3.63 -3.07
N ILE A 83 5.22 3.31 -4.16
CA ILE A 83 5.49 1.93 -4.54
C ILE A 83 6.86 1.87 -5.21
N GLY A 84 7.70 0.95 -4.78
CA GLY A 84 9.05 0.81 -5.30
C GLY A 84 9.77 -0.40 -4.75
N THR A 85 11.03 -0.52 -5.09
CA THR A 85 11.89 -1.58 -4.57
C THR A 85 12.19 -1.33 -3.10
N HIS A 86 12.64 -2.38 -2.41
CA HIS A 86 13.09 -2.25 -1.03
C HIS A 86 14.18 -1.17 -0.89
N ALA A 87 15.13 -1.14 -1.83
CA ALA A 87 16.22 -0.15 -1.81
C ALA A 87 15.69 1.29 -2.00
N GLU A 88 14.70 1.46 -2.88
CA GLU A 88 14.07 2.77 -3.09
C GLU A 88 13.32 3.23 -1.83
N HIS A 89 12.62 2.30 -1.17
CA HIS A 89 11.92 2.59 0.08
C HIS A 89 12.89 3.05 1.16
N ASP A 90 14.08 2.48 1.23
CA ASP A 90 15.09 2.83 2.23
C ASP A 90 15.63 4.26 2.06
N ARG A 91 15.39 4.88 0.89
CA ARG A 91 15.86 6.22 0.57
C ARG A 91 14.82 7.31 0.74
N ILE A 92 13.57 6.96 1.03
CA ILE A 92 12.48 7.92 1.16
C ILE A 92 12.04 8.04 2.61
N ASP A 93 11.39 9.15 2.92
CA ASP A 93 10.71 9.32 4.20
C ASP A 93 9.28 8.78 4.06
N ALA A 94 9.05 7.57 4.56
CA ALA A 94 7.76 6.89 4.42
C ALA A 94 6.62 7.63 5.12
N LEU A 95 6.92 8.45 6.14
CA LEU A 95 5.91 9.22 6.86
C LEU A 95 5.37 10.39 6.05
N ASN A 96 6.14 10.89 5.08
CA ASN A 96 5.81 12.10 4.35
C ASN A 96 5.79 11.93 2.83
N VAL A 97 6.25 10.79 2.31
CA VAL A 97 6.34 10.58 0.86
C VAL A 97 4.97 10.73 0.19
N SER A 98 4.97 11.37 -0.95
CA SER A 98 3.82 11.48 -1.83
C SER A 98 4.33 11.42 -3.26
N GLN A 99 4.54 10.19 -3.73
CA GLN A 99 5.06 9.91 -5.07
C GLN A 99 4.02 10.21 -6.15
N PHE A 100 2.77 10.13 -5.76
CA PHE A 100 1.64 10.28 -6.70
C PHE A 100 0.70 11.39 -6.29
#